data_cc2978db273ea535c01a5cd3aec730a4
#
_entry.id   cc2978db273ea535c01a5cd3aec730a4
#
_cell.length_a   1.000
_cell.length_b   1.000
_cell.length_c   1.000
_cell.angle_alpha   90.00
_cell.angle_beta   90.00
_cell.angle_gamma   90.00
#
_symmetry.space_group_name_H-M   'P 1'
#
loop_
_entity.id
_entity.type
_entity.pdbx_description
1 polymer ?
#
loop_
_entity_poly.entity_id
_entity_poly.type
_entity_poly.pdbx_seq_one_letter_code
_entity_poly.pdbx_strand_id
1 'polypeptide(L)'
;MEQVVLEVKDLKFKYRDAKKRVLNGLNFQVKKGEFLCIIGQNGSGKSTLCNALVGLIPYYFSGKLKGQVLVDGIDTQESSIAELSSKIGLVFQNPFNQLSYTAGSVAEELAYGLGNKGVPREEMVKKVEYVAKLMRIDHIIHKNPLELSGGQVQRVAFGSTFIMEPSILVLDECTTQLDPLGSEEIFDIVKELNKNGVTVIMVDHDMERVARCADRILVLDAGEQVALDTPQNIFGSPEIMSHHIGAPDYVAITRELKERGLYDGP
;
A
#
# COMPACT_ATOMS: atom_id res chain seq x y z
N MET A 1 8.85 24.36 2.33
CA MET A 1 8.71 23.24 3.28
C MET A 1 7.92 22.16 2.57
N GLU A 2 8.40 20.93 2.57
CA GLU A 2 7.69 19.80 1.99
C GLU A 2 6.41 19.52 2.79
N GLN A 3 5.28 19.39 2.11
CA GLN A 3 3.97 19.22 2.74
C GLN A 3 3.83 17.79 3.30
N VAL A 4 3.58 17.66 4.60
CA VAL A 4 3.20 16.38 5.23
C VAL A 4 1.73 16.10 4.90
N VAL A 5 1.44 14.94 4.32
CA VAL A 5 0.08 14.51 3.95
C VAL A 5 -0.44 13.36 4.82
N LEU A 6 0.45 12.64 5.50
CA LEU A 6 0.09 11.63 6.46
C LEU A 6 1.01 11.70 7.68
N GLU A 7 0.44 11.66 8.88
CA GLU A 7 1.18 11.70 10.14
C GLU A 7 0.65 10.64 11.11
N VAL A 8 1.55 9.86 11.68
CA VAL A 8 1.25 8.83 12.69
C VAL A 8 1.91 9.21 14.01
N LYS A 9 1.13 9.27 15.09
CA LYS A 9 1.56 9.71 16.43
C LYS A 9 1.26 8.65 17.48
N ASP A 10 2.28 8.09 18.09
CA ASP A 10 2.23 7.09 19.20
C ASP A 10 1.19 5.99 18.94
N LEU A 11 1.10 5.51 17.69
CA LEU A 11 0.08 4.60 17.26
C LEU A 11 0.27 3.23 17.89
N LYS A 12 -0.71 2.81 18.67
CA LYS A 12 -0.76 1.50 19.34
C LYS A 12 -2.09 0.85 19.06
N PHE A 13 -2.05 -0.42 18.66
CA PHE A 13 -3.28 -1.17 18.41
C PHE A 13 -3.23 -2.59 18.96
N LYS A 14 -4.37 -3.02 19.52
CA LYS A 14 -4.59 -4.37 19.98
C LYS A 14 -5.97 -4.84 19.51
N TYR A 15 -6.01 -5.92 18.72
CA TYR A 15 -7.27 -6.58 18.35
C TYR A 15 -8.04 -7.04 19.59
N ARG A 16 -9.37 -7.10 19.48
CA ARG A 16 -10.26 -7.42 20.61
C ARG A 16 -9.89 -8.72 21.31
N ASP A 17 -9.64 -9.77 20.53
CA ASP A 17 -9.37 -11.13 21.04
C ASP A 17 -7.87 -11.46 21.14
N ALA A 18 -6.99 -10.51 20.78
CA ALA A 18 -5.55 -10.73 20.87
C ALA A 18 -5.04 -10.61 22.31
N LYS A 19 -4.02 -11.38 22.66
CA LYS A 19 -3.36 -11.25 23.98
C LYS A 19 -2.40 -10.06 24.02
N LYS A 20 -1.71 -9.77 22.90
CA LYS A 20 -0.69 -8.73 22.77
C LYS A 20 -1.13 -7.64 21.81
N ARG A 21 -0.50 -6.47 21.90
CA ARG A 21 -0.61 -5.42 20.87
C ARG A 21 0.08 -5.88 19.59
N VAL A 22 -0.46 -5.43 18.46
CA VAL A 22 0.11 -5.65 17.12
C VAL A 22 0.89 -4.42 16.66
N LEU A 23 0.51 -3.22 17.13
CA LEU A 23 1.26 -1.97 16.91
C LEU A 23 1.63 -1.38 18.26
N ASN A 24 2.88 -0.91 18.41
CA ASN A 24 3.51 -0.58 19.68
C ASN A 24 4.18 0.81 19.68
N GLY A 25 3.43 1.87 19.35
CA GLY A 25 3.92 3.24 19.48
C GLY A 25 4.67 3.76 18.25
N LEU A 26 4.11 3.52 17.07
CA LEU A 26 4.69 3.98 15.81
C LEU A 26 4.57 5.51 15.70
N ASN A 27 5.66 6.14 15.19
CA ASN A 27 5.74 7.57 14.98
C ASN A 27 6.45 7.88 13.67
N PHE A 28 5.73 8.38 12.66
CA PHE A 28 6.32 8.79 11.39
C PHE A 28 5.42 9.74 10.62
N GLN A 29 5.99 10.37 9.62
CA GLN A 29 5.30 11.26 8.69
C GLN A 29 5.62 10.87 7.26
N VAL A 30 4.65 11.08 6.34
CA VAL A 30 4.82 10.89 4.90
C VAL A 30 4.57 12.21 4.21
N LYS A 31 5.47 12.57 3.28
CA LYS A 31 5.42 13.80 2.50
C LYS A 31 4.60 13.61 1.24
N LYS A 32 4.06 14.69 0.71
CA LYS A 32 3.34 14.68 -0.56
C LYS A 32 4.25 14.19 -1.71
N GLY A 33 3.77 13.22 -2.48
CA GLY A 33 4.51 12.63 -3.60
C GLY A 33 5.61 11.66 -3.18
N GLU A 34 5.79 11.37 -1.90
CA GLU A 34 6.77 10.42 -1.40
C GLU A 34 6.35 8.97 -1.74
N PHE A 35 7.34 8.13 -2.05
CA PHE A 35 7.20 6.69 -2.15
C PHE A 35 7.79 6.03 -0.89
N LEU A 36 6.94 5.72 0.08
CA LEU A 36 7.31 5.02 1.31
C LEU A 36 7.09 3.52 1.16
N CYS A 37 8.13 2.71 1.33
CA CYS A 37 7.97 1.27 1.45
C CYS A 37 7.95 0.84 2.93
N ILE A 38 7.09 -0.13 3.25
CA ILE A 38 7.00 -0.76 4.57
C ILE A 38 7.48 -2.20 4.43
N ILE A 39 8.54 -2.57 5.14
CA ILE A 39 9.10 -3.91 5.14
C ILE A 39 9.14 -4.50 6.55
N GLY A 40 9.30 -5.81 6.64
CA GLY A 40 9.38 -6.55 7.91
C GLY A 40 8.84 -7.96 7.77
N GLN A 41 9.09 -8.79 8.76
CA GLN A 41 8.64 -10.18 8.75
C GLN A 41 7.11 -10.34 8.69
N ASN A 42 6.64 -11.54 8.34
CA ASN A 42 5.23 -11.88 8.44
C ASN A 42 4.80 -11.77 9.92
N GLY A 43 3.65 -11.12 10.15
CA GLY A 43 3.15 -10.85 11.49
C GLY A 43 3.77 -9.64 12.20
N SER A 44 4.67 -8.88 11.57
CA SER A 44 5.24 -7.65 12.16
C SER A 44 4.25 -6.49 12.30
N GLY A 45 3.04 -6.59 11.72
CA GLY A 45 1.99 -5.58 11.85
C GLY A 45 1.75 -4.73 10.60
N LYS A 46 2.39 -5.01 9.46
CA LYS A 46 2.30 -4.24 8.21
C LYS A 46 0.85 -4.01 7.74
N SER A 47 0.09 -5.09 7.53
CA SER A 47 -1.32 -4.99 7.09
C SER A 47 -2.21 -4.32 8.15
N THR A 48 -1.90 -4.50 9.43
CA THR A 48 -2.59 -3.79 10.52
C THR A 48 -2.31 -2.29 10.44
N LEU A 49 -1.09 -1.90 10.15
CA LEU A 49 -0.74 -0.50 9.92
C LEU A 49 -1.48 0.04 8.69
N CYS A 50 -1.47 -0.64 7.54
CA CYS A 50 -2.22 -0.22 6.35
C CYS A 50 -3.71 0.02 6.66
N ASN A 51 -4.35 -0.88 7.41
CA ASN A 51 -5.74 -0.73 7.83
C ASN A 51 -5.95 0.49 8.77
N ALA A 52 -4.97 0.79 9.62
CA ALA A 52 -5.04 1.96 10.50
C ALA A 52 -4.90 3.27 9.70
N LEU A 53 -4.00 3.31 8.70
CA LEU A 53 -3.77 4.49 7.86
C LEU A 53 -5.02 4.94 7.10
N VAL A 54 -5.86 3.99 6.67
CA VAL A 54 -7.09 4.28 5.92
C VAL A 54 -8.36 4.35 6.82
N GLY A 55 -8.20 4.30 8.14
CA GLY A 55 -9.31 4.44 9.08
C GLY A 55 -10.21 3.19 9.24
N LEU A 56 -9.81 2.02 8.70
CA LEU A 56 -10.55 0.76 8.91
C LEU A 56 -10.44 0.24 10.34
N ILE A 57 -9.42 0.64 11.07
CA ILE A 57 -9.23 0.40 12.49
C ILE A 57 -9.61 1.69 13.26
N PRO A 58 -10.39 1.61 14.33
CA PRO A 58 -10.88 0.42 15.05
C PRO A 58 -12.28 -0.06 14.62
N TYR A 59 -12.91 0.57 13.62
CA TYR A 59 -14.34 0.40 13.32
C TYR A 59 -14.68 -0.91 12.64
N TYR A 60 -13.95 -1.26 11.56
CA TYR A 60 -14.16 -2.52 10.84
C TYR A 60 -13.37 -3.67 11.48
N PHE A 61 -12.16 -3.41 11.92
CA PHE A 61 -11.34 -4.35 12.67
C PHE A 61 -11.36 -3.95 14.14
N SER A 62 -12.27 -4.56 14.92
CA SER A 62 -12.51 -4.20 16.32
C SER A 62 -11.28 -4.36 17.20
N GLY A 63 -10.98 -3.35 18.00
CA GLY A 63 -9.84 -3.37 18.91
C GLY A 63 -9.69 -2.10 19.73
N LYS A 64 -8.58 -2.01 20.45
CA LYS A 64 -8.20 -0.83 21.23
C LYS A 64 -7.10 -0.08 20.49
N LEU A 65 -7.46 1.05 19.90
CA LEU A 65 -6.55 2.00 19.29
C LEU A 65 -6.14 3.08 20.31
N LYS A 66 -4.88 3.48 20.29
CA LYS A 66 -4.32 4.64 20.98
C LYS A 66 -3.38 5.38 20.04
N GLY A 67 -3.19 6.67 20.25
CA GLY A 67 -2.46 7.52 19.33
C GLY A 67 -3.37 8.02 18.21
N GLN A 68 -2.78 8.58 17.17
CA GLN A 68 -3.50 9.24 16.08
C GLN A 68 -2.91 8.88 14.72
N VAL A 69 -3.76 8.86 13.71
CA VAL A 69 -3.39 8.88 12.29
C VAL A 69 -4.09 10.06 11.65
N LEU A 70 -3.31 10.99 11.12
CA LEU A 70 -3.82 12.20 10.45
C LEU A 70 -3.57 12.08 8.95
N VAL A 71 -4.62 12.23 8.15
CA VAL A 71 -4.57 12.26 6.68
C VAL A 71 -4.96 13.66 6.25
N ASP A 72 -4.04 14.41 5.64
CA ASP A 72 -4.20 15.84 5.35
C ASP A 72 -4.68 16.65 6.59
N GLY A 73 -4.15 16.32 7.76
CA GLY A 73 -4.51 16.97 9.01
C GLY A 73 -5.83 16.49 9.65
N ILE A 74 -6.56 15.57 9.02
CA ILE A 74 -7.84 15.03 9.50
C ILE A 74 -7.58 13.72 10.26
N ASP A 75 -8.04 13.61 11.51
CA ASP A 75 -7.91 12.39 12.29
C ASP A 75 -8.83 11.29 11.74
N THR A 76 -8.25 10.12 11.43
CA THR A 76 -9.00 8.98 10.90
C THR A 76 -10.06 8.45 11.87
N GLN A 77 -9.93 8.72 13.17
CA GLN A 77 -10.91 8.32 14.18
C GLN A 77 -12.10 9.29 14.27
N GLU A 78 -11.95 10.52 13.77
CA GLU A 78 -12.99 11.55 13.78
C GLU A 78 -13.70 11.71 12.42
N SER A 79 -13.26 10.97 11.41
CA SER A 79 -13.73 11.07 10.04
C SER A 79 -14.52 9.85 9.60
N SER A 80 -15.44 10.02 8.68
CA SER A 80 -16.11 8.89 8.03
C SER A 80 -15.21 8.23 6.98
N ILE A 81 -15.40 6.92 6.74
CA ILE A 81 -14.71 6.21 5.66
C ILE A 81 -15.01 6.84 4.29
N ALA A 82 -16.22 7.34 4.08
CA ALA A 82 -16.61 8.03 2.85
C ALA A 82 -15.76 9.28 2.60
N GLU A 83 -15.46 10.06 3.64
CA GLU A 83 -14.60 11.24 3.57
C GLU A 83 -13.13 10.83 3.31
N LEU A 84 -12.61 9.89 4.08
CA LEU A 84 -11.24 9.39 3.94
C LEU A 84 -11.00 8.77 2.56
N SER A 85 -11.97 8.03 2.00
CA SER A 85 -11.85 7.37 0.69
C SER A 85 -11.63 8.32 -0.49
N SER A 86 -11.85 9.63 -0.31
CA SER A 86 -11.51 10.64 -1.32
C SER A 86 -10.05 11.11 -1.25
N LYS A 87 -9.35 10.80 -0.17
CA LYS A 87 -7.98 11.25 0.09
C LYS A 87 -6.99 10.09 0.06
N ILE A 88 -7.37 8.96 0.65
CA ILE A 88 -6.52 7.79 0.78
C ILE A 88 -7.26 6.53 0.34
N GLY A 89 -6.64 5.76 -0.55
CA GLY A 89 -7.16 4.48 -1.05
C GLY A 89 -6.30 3.32 -0.57
N LEU A 90 -6.90 2.15 -0.36
CA LEU A 90 -6.20 0.91 -0.02
C LEU A 90 -6.48 -0.17 -1.05
N VAL A 91 -5.43 -0.83 -1.52
CA VAL A 91 -5.51 -2.09 -2.25
C VAL A 91 -5.09 -3.21 -1.30
N PHE A 92 -6.01 -4.14 -1.04
CA PHE A 92 -5.80 -5.25 -0.11
C PHE A 92 -4.89 -6.33 -0.70
N GLN A 93 -4.20 -7.05 0.17
CA GLN A 93 -3.42 -8.25 -0.18
C GLN A 93 -4.29 -9.32 -0.86
N ASN A 94 -5.50 -9.56 -0.33
CA ASN A 94 -6.48 -10.43 -0.95
C ASN A 94 -7.50 -9.60 -1.74
N PRO A 95 -7.44 -9.58 -3.08
CA PRO A 95 -8.31 -8.75 -3.91
C PRO A 95 -9.78 -9.13 -3.82
N PHE A 96 -10.09 -10.38 -3.45
CA PHE A 96 -11.47 -10.82 -3.25
C PHE A 96 -12.16 -10.09 -2.09
N ASN A 97 -11.41 -9.59 -1.11
CA ASN A 97 -11.97 -8.78 -0.01
C ASN A 97 -12.39 -7.36 -0.45
N GLN A 98 -12.02 -6.97 -1.66
CA GLN A 98 -12.26 -5.61 -2.17
C GLN A 98 -13.48 -5.51 -3.09
N LEU A 99 -13.88 -6.63 -3.70
CA LEU A 99 -15.04 -6.64 -4.58
C LEU A 99 -16.33 -6.41 -3.80
N SER A 100 -17.26 -5.66 -4.42
CA SER A 100 -18.58 -5.38 -3.84
C SER A 100 -19.49 -6.62 -3.79
N TYR A 101 -19.28 -7.59 -4.67
CA TYR A 101 -20.10 -8.77 -4.92
C TYR A 101 -21.56 -8.48 -5.31
N THR A 102 -21.87 -7.21 -5.60
CA THR A 102 -23.21 -6.76 -6.01
C THR A 102 -23.26 -6.32 -7.47
N ALA A 103 -22.08 -6.06 -8.06
CA ALA A 103 -21.95 -5.67 -9.45
C ALA A 103 -22.15 -6.87 -10.40
N GLY A 104 -22.92 -6.68 -11.45
CA GLY A 104 -23.15 -7.68 -12.49
C GLY A 104 -22.03 -7.73 -13.53
N SER A 105 -21.16 -6.72 -13.57
CA SER A 105 -20.06 -6.61 -14.53
C SER A 105 -18.84 -5.91 -13.94
N VAL A 106 -17.67 -6.09 -14.56
CA VAL A 106 -16.44 -5.37 -14.21
C VAL A 106 -16.64 -3.85 -14.33
N ALA A 107 -17.39 -3.38 -15.35
CA ALA A 107 -17.70 -1.97 -15.50
C ALA A 107 -18.46 -1.42 -14.28
N GLU A 108 -19.46 -2.15 -13.81
CA GLU A 108 -20.25 -1.76 -12.63
C GLU A 108 -19.40 -1.82 -11.35
N GLU A 109 -18.52 -2.82 -11.22
CA GLU A 109 -17.59 -2.93 -10.09
C GLU A 109 -16.64 -1.74 -10.03
N LEU A 110 -16.03 -1.35 -11.16
CA LEU A 110 -15.19 -0.16 -11.24
C LEU A 110 -15.98 1.13 -10.92
N ALA A 111 -17.23 1.23 -11.40
CA ALA A 111 -18.07 2.40 -11.18
C ALA A 111 -18.68 2.49 -9.78
N TYR A 112 -18.62 1.42 -8.99
CA TYR A 112 -19.37 1.29 -7.73
C TYR A 112 -19.08 2.44 -6.75
N GLY A 113 -17.79 2.74 -6.52
CA GLY A 113 -17.37 3.84 -5.64
C GLY A 113 -17.78 5.21 -6.16
N LEU A 114 -17.71 5.43 -7.48
CA LEU A 114 -18.12 6.68 -8.13
C LEU A 114 -19.64 6.90 -7.99
N GLY A 115 -20.42 5.81 -8.15
CA GLY A 115 -21.87 5.86 -7.95
C GLY A 115 -22.25 6.25 -6.53
N ASN A 116 -21.56 5.70 -5.51
CA ASN A 116 -21.77 6.06 -4.11
C ASN A 116 -21.44 7.54 -3.81
N LYS A 117 -20.54 8.16 -4.60
CA LYS A 117 -20.26 9.62 -4.54
C LYS A 117 -21.21 10.47 -5.36
N GLY A 118 -22.15 9.89 -6.10
CA GLY A 118 -23.08 10.61 -6.94
C GLY A 118 -22.46 11.21 -8.20
N VAL A 119 -21.36 10.64 -8.71
CA VAL A 119 -20.71 11.07 -9.95
C VAL A 119 -21.68 10.88 -11.13
N PRO A 120 -21.85 11.85 -12.04
CA PRO A 120 -22.72 11.72 -13.20
C PRO A 120 -22.34 10.52 -14.09
N ARG A 121 -23.36 9.83 -14.65
CA ARG A 121 -23.15 8.62 -15.45
C ARG A 121 -22.16 8.80 -16.61
N GLU A 122 -22.25 9.94 -17.32
CA GLU A 122 -21.35 10.22 -18.45
C GLU A 122 -19.88 10.33 -18.03
N GLU A 123 -19.63 10.89 -16.85
CA GLU A 123 -18.29 10.97 -16.28
C GLU A 123 -17.81 9.59 -15.80
N MET A 124 -18.69 8.83 -15.13
CA MET A 124 -18.37 7.46 -14.72
C MET A 124 -17.93 6.60 -15.91
N VAL A 125 -18.65 6.64 -17.02
CA VAL A 125 -18.33 5.87 -18.24
C VAL A 125 -16.91 6.21 -18.72
N LYS A 126 -16.56 7.49 -18.83
CA LYS A 126 -15.23 7.93 -19.26
C LYS A 126 -14.13 7.45 -18.33
N LYS A 127 -14.34 7.56 -17.02
CA LYS A 127 -13.37 7.09 -16.00
C LYS A 127 -13.20 5.58 -16.05
N VAL A 128 -14.29 4.83 -16.17
CA VAL A 128 -14.27 3.35 -16.29
C VAL A 128 -13.51 2.93 -17.54
N GLU A 129 -13.79 3.52 -18.71
CA GLU A 129 -13.05 3.20 -19.94
C GLU A 129 -11.56 3.48 -19.83
N TYR A 130 -11.20 4.63 -19.23
CA TYR A 130 -9.81 5.00 -19.00
C TYR A 130 -9.09 3.99 -18.10
N VAL A 131 -9.69 3.69 -16.92
CA VAL A 131 -9.09 2.79 -15.94
C VAL A 131 -9.06 1.35 -16.46
N ALA A 132 -10.10 0.90 -17.18
CA ALA A 132 -10.10 -0.43 -17.79
C ALA A 132 -8.94 -0.63 -18.77
N LYS A 133 -8.63 0.37 -19.60
CA LYS A 133 -7.48 0.36 -20.51
C LYS A 133 -6.16 0.37 -19.74
N LEU A 134 -6.04 1.25 -18.74
CA LEU A 134 -4.84 1.37 -17.91
C LEU A 134 -4.50 0.04 -17.21
N MET A 135 -5.53 -0.64 -16.67
CA MET A 135 -5.39 -1.93 -16.00
C MET A 135 -5.37 -3.13 -16.96
N ARG A 136 -5.51 -2.89 -18.29
CA ARG A 136 -5.57 -3.94 -19.33
C ARG A 136 -6.69 -4.95 -19.10
N ILE A 137 -7.86 -4.48 -18.67
CA ILE A 137 -9.07 -5.27 -18.40
C ILE A 137 -10.26 -4.85 -19.27
N ASP A 138 -10.05 -3.99 -20.26
CA ASP A 138 -11.06 -3.53 -21.20
C ASP A 138 -11.75 -4.67 -21.95
N HIS A 139 -11.00 -5.74 -22.29
CA HIS A 139 -11.51 -6.93 -22.95
C HIS A 139 -12.43 -7.81 -22.07
N ILE A 140 -12.47 -7.60 -20.76
CA ILE A 140 -13.33 -8.31 -19.81
C ILE A 140 -14.35 -7.40 -19.12
N ILE A 141 -14.52 -6.18 -19.59
CA ILE A 141 -15.32 -5.14 -18.91
C ILE A 141 -16.79 -5.53 -18.70
N HIS A 142 -17.32 -6.42 -19.53
CA HIS A 142 -18.70 -6.93 -19.46
C HIS A 142 -18.83 -8.26 -18.73
N LYS A 143 -17.71 -8.88 -18.29
CA LYS A 143 -17.77 -10.14 -17.54
C LYS A 143 -18.25 -9.91 -16.12
N ASN A 144 -18.86 -10.95 -15.56
CA ASN A 144 -19.18 -10.96 -14.13
C ASN A 144 -17.87 -11.06 -13.32
N PRO A 145 -17.67 -10.20 -12.28
CA PRO A 145 -16.48 -10.26 -11.43
C PRO A 145 -16.22 -11.62 -10.78
N LEU A 146 -17.27 -12.43 -10.56
CA LEU A 146 -17.16 -13.78 -9.99
C LEU A 146 -16.57 -14.82 -10.96
N GLU A 147 -16.48 -14.51 -12.25
CA GLU A 147 -15.95 -15.41 -13.29
C GLU A 147 -14.48 -15.11 -13.63
N LEU A 148 -13.86 -14.18 -12.91
CA LEU A 148 -12.52 -13.72 -13.19
C LEU A 148 -11.45 -14.61 -12.56
N SER A 149 -10.30 -14.72 -13.24
CA SER A 149 -9.09 -15.30 -12.63
C SER A 149 -8.55 -14.40 -11.51
N GLY A 150 -7.74 -14.95 -10.59
CA GLY A 150 -7.15 -14.18 -9.49
C GLY A 150 -6.39 -12.91 -9.95
N GLY A 151 -5.59 -13.02 -11.03
CA GLY A 151 -4.90 -11.87 -11.59
C GLY A 151 -5.84 -10.82 -12.20
N GLN A 152 -6.96 -11.25 -12.82
CA GLN A 152 -7.97 -10.32 -13.32
C GLN A 152 -8.70 -9.61 -12.16
N VAL A 153 -9.07 -10.35 -11.10
CA VAL A 153 -9.64 -9.77 -9.88
C VAL A 153 -8.69 -8.74 -9.26
N GLN A 154 -7.38 -9.05 -9.20
CA GLN A 154 -6.37 -8.12 -8.68
C GLN A 154 -6.34 -6.80 -9.46
N ARG A 155 -6.38 -6.86 -10.80
CA ARG A 155 -6.42 -5.69 -11.67
C ARG A 155 -7.72 -4.89 -11.51
N VAL A 156 -8.86 -5.55 -11.34
CA VAL A 156 -10.15 -4.90 -11.06
C VAL A 156 -10.09 -4.23 -9.69
N ALA A 157 -9.61 -4.90 -8.65
CA ALA A 157 -9.46 -4.35 -7.31
C ALA A 157 -8.54 -3.12 -7.29
N PHE A 158 -7.43 -3.17 -8.04
CA PHE A 158 -6.55 -2.02 -8.20
C PHE A 158 -7.27 -0.87 -8.90
N GLY A 159 -7.93 -1.16 -10.01
CA GLY A 159 -8.70 -0.19 -10.80
C GLY A 159 -9.83 0.47 -10.00
N SER A 160 -10.56 -0.28 -9.16
CA SER A 160 -11.65 0.24 -8.32
C SER A 160 -11.16 1.22 -7.25
N THR A 161 -9.93 1.05 -6.76
CA THR A 161 -9.30 2.03 -5.86
C THR A 161 -8.81 3.24 -6.63
N PHE A 162 -8.11 3.00 -7.74
CA PHE A 162 -7.47 4.05 -8.52
C PHE A 162 -8.48 5.00 -9.19
N ILE A 163 -9.62 4.50 -9.65
CA ILE A 163 -10.69 5.31 -10.29
C ILE A 163 -11.24 6.42 -9.38
N MET A 164 -11.05 6.27 -8.07
CA MET A 164 -11.43 7.26 -7.06
C MET A 164 -10.46 8.44 -6.99
N GLU A 165 -9.31 8.35 -7.68
CA GLU A 165 -8.27 9.39 -7.75
C GLU A 165 -7.77 9.85 -6.36
N PRO A 166 -7.39 8.91 -5.47
CA PRO A 166 -6.90 9.29 -4.15
C PRO A 166 -5.54 10.00 -4.25
N SER A 167 -5.28 10.97 -3.37
CA SER A 167 -3.97 11.63 -3.28
C SER A 167 -2.90 10.76 -2.60
N ILE A 168 -3.32 9.77 -1.80
CA ILE A 168 -2.47 8.78 -1.15
C ILE A 168 -2.96 7.38 -1.51
N LEU A 169 -2.07 6.53 -1.98
CA LEU A 169 -2.36 5.14 -2.34
C LEU A 169 -1.59 4.20 -1.42
N VAL A 170 -2.32 3.39 -0.65
CA VAL A 170 -1.76 2.35 0.20
C VAL A 170 -1.90 1.01 -0.50
N LEU A 171 -0.82 0.26 -0.61
CA LEU A 171 -0.73 -1.02 -1.32
C LEU A 171 -0.23 -2.09 -0.34
N ASP A 172 -1.11 -3.01 0.06
CA ASP A 172 -0.76 -4.08 0.99
C ASP A 172 -0.50 -5.38 0.22
N GLU A 173 0.77 -5.63 -0.16
CA GLU A 173 1.22 -6.84 -0.90
C GLU A 173 0.34 -7.16 -2.13
N CYS A 174 -0.08 -6.13 -2.85
CA CYS A 174 -1.15 -6.20 -3.86
C CYS A 174 -0.78 -6.89 -5.18
N THR A 175 0.42 -7.47 -5.30
CA THR A 175 0.87 -8.17 -6.53
C THR A 175 0.98 -9.69 -6.37
N THR A 176 0.65 -10.23 -5.21
CA THR A 176 0.85 -11.66 -4.87
C THR A 176 0.03 -12.65 -5.71
N GLN A 177 -1.09 -12.20 -6.30
CA GLN A 177 -1.95 -13.01 -7.17
C GLN A 177 -1.61 -12.90 -8.66
N LEU A 178 -0.59 -12.10 -9.00
CA LEU A 178 -0.15 -11.87 -10.36
C LEU A 178 1.06 -12.76 -10.69
N ASP A 179 1.21 -13.08 -11.97
CA ASP A 179 2.46 -13.59 -12.50
C ASP A 179 3.54 -12.50 -12.48
N PRO A 180 4.84 -12.83 -12.66
CA PRO A 180 5.90 -11.85 -12.60
C PRO A 180 5.72 -10.68 -13.57
N LEU A 181 5.24 -10.95 -14.80
CA LEU A 181 5.00 -9.90 -15.79
C LEU A 181 3.85 -8.96 -15.34
N GLY A 182 2.74 -9.53 -14.90
CA GLY A 182 1.60 -8.76 -14.39
C GLY A 182 1.95 -7.93 -13.16
N SER A 183 2.82 -8.46 -12.29
CA SER A 183 3.34 -7.74 -11.13
C SER A 183 4.16 -6.51 -11.54
N GLU A 184 5.09 -6.65 -12.49
CA GLU A 184 5.87 -5.51 -13.01
C GLU A 184 4.99 -4.48 -13.73
N GLU A 185 3.98 -4.91 -14.48
CA GLU A 185 3.04 -3.99 -15.14
C GLU A 185 2.26 -3.13 -14.14
N ILE A 186 1.75 -3.72 -13.05
CA ILE A 186 1.08 -2.96 -11.98
C ILE A 186 2.08 -2.01 -11.32
N PHE A 187 3.29 -2.47 -11.07
CA PHE A 187 4.33 -1.67 -10.46
C PHE A 187 4.72 -0.45 -11.32
N ASP A 188 4.82 -0.62 -12.64
CA ASP A 188 5.09 0.49 -13.56
C ASP A 188 3.96 1.53 -13.53
N ILE A 189 2.70 1.09 -13.45
CA ILE A 189 1.55 1.99 -13.26
C ILE A 189 1.70 2.77 -11.95
N VAL A 190 2.02 2.10 -10.84
CA VAL A 190 2.20 2.76 -9.52
C VAL A 190 3.33 3.79 -9.58
N LYS A 191 4.45 3.47 -10.23
CA LYS A 191 5.56 4.44 -10.42
C LYS A 191 5.15 5.65 -11.24
N GLU A 192 4.37 5.44 -12.29
CA GLU A 192 3.86 6.54 -13.12
C GLU A 192 2.92 7.44 -12.30
N LEU A 193 2.04 6.86 -11.50
CA LEU A 193 1.18 7.62 -10.59
C LEU A 193 1.98 8.46 -9.59
N ASN A 194 3.00 7.85 -8.99
CA ASN A 194 3.86 8.56 -8.05
C ASN A 194 4.62 9.71 -8.72
N LYS A 195 5.17 9.52 -9.92
CA LYS A 195 5.79 10.60 -10.71
C LYS A 195 4.82 11.74 -11.02
N ASN A 196 3.52 11.43 -11.13
CA ASN A 196 2.45 12.41 -11.34
C ASN A 196 1.95 13.03 -10.02
N GLY A 197 2.64 12.80 -8.89
CA GLY A 197 2.41 13.46 -7.61
C GLY A 197 1.51 12.69 -6.63
N VAL A 198 1.09 11.46 -6.94
CA VAL A 198 0.39 10.59 -5.98
C VAL A 198 1.40 10.10 -4.94
N THR A 199 1.05 10.23 -3.66
CA THR A 199 1.83 9.67 -2.55
C THR A 199 1.58 8.17 -2.48
N VAL A 200 2.63 7.36 -2.39
CA VAL A 200 2.52 5.90 -2.35
C VAL A 200 3.06 5.35 -1.04
N ILE A 201 2.30 4.49 -0.40
CA ILE A 201 2.74 3.69 0.76
C ILE A 201 2.58 2.23 0.36
N MET A 202 3.67 1.50 0.22
CA MET A 202 3.66 0.14 -0.32
C MET A 202 4.29 -0.86 0.65
N VAL A 203 3.57 -1.93 0.95
CA VAL A 203 4.12 -3.13 1.58
C VAL A 203 4.55 -4.08 0.48
N ASP A 204 5.81 -4.47 0.45
CA ASP A 204 6.34 -5.44 -0.50
C ASP A 204 7.41 -6.32 0.15
N HIS A 205 7.58 -7.53 -0.39
CA HIS A 205 8.62 -8.49 0.00
C HIS A 205 9.76 -8.58 -1.01
N ASP A 206 9.62 -7.99 -2.18
CA ASP A 206 10.65 -7.91 -3.21
C ASP A 206 11.61 -6.74 -2.89
N MET A 207 12.73 -7.06 -2.25
CA MET A 207 13.70 -6.05 -1.81
C MET A 207 14.40 -5.34 -2.98
N GLU A 208 14.52 -5.97 -4.16
CA GLU A 208 15.00 -5.30 -5.37
C GLU A 208 14.05 -4.19 -5.81
N ARG A 209 12.75 -4.50 -5.79
CA ARG A 209 11.71 -3.53 -6.10
C ARG A 209 11.69 -2.39 -5.09
N VAL A 210 11.71 -2.72 -3.79
CA VAL A 210 11.77 -1.75 -2.69
C VAL A 210 12.97 -0.82 -2.83
N ALA A 211 14.17 -1.37 -3.05
CA ALA A 211 15.40 -0.58 -3.21
C ALA A 211 15.37 0.36 -4.42
N ARG A 212 14.66 -0.05 -5.48
CA ARG A 212 14.60 0.67 -6.75
C ARG A 212 13.59 1.84 -6.74
N CYS A 213 12.57 1.80 -5.86
CA CYS A 213 11.47 2.77 -5.91
C CYS A 213 11.27 3.60 -4.65
N ALA A 214 11.70 3.12 -3.48
CA ALA A 214 11.43 3.80 -2.23
C ALA A 214 12.30 5.06 -2.08
N ASP A 215 11.68 6.17 -1.69
CA ASP A 215 12.40 7.33 -1.16
C ASP A 215 12.86 7.04 0.28
N ARG A 216 11.97 6.42 1.07
CA ARG A 216 12.30 5.91 2.41
C ARG A 216 11.65 4.55 2.65
N ILE A 217 12.23 3.81 3.57
CA ILE A 217 11.77 2.50 4.02
C ILE A 217 11.46 2.56 5.51
N LEU A 218 10.24 2.18 5.88
CA LEU A 218 9.83 1.92 7.25
C LEU A 218 10.01 0.44 7.56
N VAL A 219 10.88 0.15 8.51
CA VAL A 219 11.14 -1.23 8.97
C VAL A 219 10.31 -1.51 10.22
N LEU A 220 9.45 -2.54 10.14
CA LEU A 220 8.64 -3.02 11.24
C LEU A 220 9.11 -4.38 11.73
N ASP A 221 9.29 -4.51 13.05
CA ASP A 221 9.50 -5.79 13.71
C ASP A 221 8.64 -5.87 14.97
N ALA A 222 7.91 -6.97 15.15
CA ALA A 222 7.02 -7.23 16.30
C ALA A 222 6.11 -6.05 16.69
N GLY A 223 5.65 -5.29 15.69
CA GLY A 223 4.79 -4.10 15.87
C GLY A 223 5.52 -2.83 16.26
N GLU A 224 6.82 -2.82 16.30
CA GLU A 224 7.68 -1.68 16.61
C GLU A 224 8.34 -1.12 15.35
N GLN A 225 8.58 0.18 15.35
CA GLN A 225 9.35 0.86 14.32
C GLN A 225 10.83 0.71 14.62
N VAL A 226 11.51 -0.16 13.85
CA VAL A 226 12.96 -0.39 14.00
C VAL A 226 13.75 0.75 13.36
N ALA A 227 13.34 1.14 12.14
CA ALA A 227 14.01 2.19 11.40
C ALA A 227 13.05 2.88 10.42
N LEU A 228 13.41 4.11 10.01
CA LEU A 228 12.77 4.84 8.92
C LEU A 228 13.83 5.71 8.24
N ASP A 229 14.35 5.25 7.11
CA ASP A 229 15.46 5.90 6.42
C ASP A 229 15.46 5.57 4.92
N THR A 230 16.42 6.13 4.17
CA THR A 230 16.64 5.82 2.76
C THR A 230 17.03 4.35 2.56
N PRO A 231 16.77 3.76 1.38
CA PRO A 231 17.18 2.38 1.06
C PRO A 231 18.65 2.11 1.34
N GLN A 232 19.55 3.06 1.01
CA GLN A 232 20.98 2.94 1.23
C GLN A 232 21.33 2.75 2.71
N ASN A 233 20.71 3.54 3.60
CA ASN A 233 20.95 3.46 5.02
C ASN A 233 20.36 2.19 5.63
N ILE A 234 19.16 1.79 5.20
CA ILE A 234 18.49 0.57 5.68
C ILE A 234 19.29 -0.67 5.30
N PHE A 235 19.56 -0.88 4.01
CA PHE A 235 20.25 -2.08 3.53
C PHE A 235 21.76 -2.07 3.83
N GLY A 236 22.35 -0.89 4.08
CA GLY A 236 23.74 -0.73 4.51
C GLY A 236 23.98 -1.02 5.99
N SER A 237 22.94 -1.05 6.85
CA SER A 237 23.06 -1.23 8.29
C SER A 237 22.99 -2.70 8.70
N PRO A 238 24.11 -3.28 9.27
CA PRO A 238 24.09 -4.65 9.79
C PRO A 238 23.09 -4.83 10.94
N GLU A 239 22.90 -3.80 11.77
CA GLU A 239 21.97 -3.83 12.90
C GLU A 239 20.51 -3.98 12.40
N ILE A 240 20.08 -3.15 11.43
CA ILE A 240 18.75 -3.25 10.85
C ILE A 240 18.54 -4.60 10.17
N MET A 241 19.56 -5.08 9.45
CA MET A 241 19.52 -6.38 8.76
C MET A 241 19.43 -7.57 9.73
N SER A 242 19.86 -7.43 11.00
CA SER A 242 19.72 -8.46 12.02
C SER A 242 18.26 -8.78 12.40
N HIS A 243 17.31 -7.92 12.04
CA HIS A 243 15.87 -8.15 12.18
C HIS A 243 15.28 -9.09 11.12
N HIS A 244 16.14 -9.92 10.50
CA HIS A 244 15.75 -10.90 9.47
C HIS A 244 15.02 -10.29 8.26
N ILE A 245 15.47 -9.11 7.85
CA ILE A 245 15.01 -8.42 6.66
C ILE A 245 15.82 -8.95 5.48
N GLY A 246 15.15 -9.27 4.37
CA GLY A 246 15.84 -9.57 3.12
C GLY A 246 16.68 -8.39 2.64
N ALA A 247 17.75 -8.65 1.93
CA ALA A 247 18.53 -7.63 1.23
C ALA A 247 18.39 -7.81 -0.28
N PRO A 248 18.47 -6.74 -1.07
CA PRO A 248 18.68 -6.87 -2.51
C PRO A 248 19.96 -7.68 -2.82
N ASP A 249 19.93 -8.45 -3.90
CA ASP A 249 21.05 -9.33 -4.27
C ASP A 249 22.38 -8.55 -4.42
N TYR A 250 22.33 -7.36 -5.01
CA TYR A 250 23.53 -6.52 -5.17
C TYR A 250 24.12 -6.10 -3.81
N VAL A 251 23.31 -5.89 -2.79
CA VAL A 251 23.79 -5.57 -1.41
C VAL A 251 24.47 -6.78 -0.81
N ALA A 252 23.87 -7.97 -0.96
CA ALA A 252 24.46 -9.23 -0.47
C ALA A 252 25.80 -9.52 -1.17
N ILE A 253 25.86 -9.39 -2.48
CA ILE A 253 27.08 -9.56 -3.28
C ILE A 253 28.16 -8.55 -2.86
N THR A 254 27.80 -7.27 -2.74
CA THR A 254 28.75 -6.21 -2.35
C THR A 254 29.33 -6.47 -0.97
N ARG A 255 28.52 -6.92 -0.01
CA ARG A 255 28.98 -7.29 1.33
C ARG A 255 29.98 -8.46 1.29
N GLU A 256 29.63 -9.52 0.56
CA GLU A 256 30.50 -10.69 0.40
C GLU A 256 31.85 -10.32 -0.25
N LEU A 257 31.84 -9.44 -1.26
CA LEU A 257 33.05 -8.96 -1.91
C LEU A 257 33.91 -8.11 -0.98
N LYS A 258 33.30 -7.28 -0.13
CA LYS A 258 34.01 -6.51 0.90
C LYS A 258 34.67 -7.41 1.94
N GLU A 259 33.95 -8.42 2.45
CA GLU A 259 34.48 -9.39 3.41
C GLU A 259 35.66 -10.17 2.87
N ARG A 260 35.67 -10.43 1.56
CA ARG A 260 36.81 -11.08 0.86
C ARG A 260 37.93 -10.14 0.46
N GLY A 261 37.81 -8.82 0.71
CA GLY A 261 38.81 -7.83 0.29
C GLY A 261 38.89 -7.61 -1.22
N LEU A 262 37.82 -7.97 -1.97
CA LEU A 262 37.73 -7.85 -3.43
C LEU A 262 37.05 -6.57 -3.91
N TYR A 263 36.48 -5.77 -2.98
CA TYR A 263 35.77 -4.53 -3.27
C TYR A 263 35.88 -3.55 -2.10
N ASP A 264 36.34 -2.31 -2.38
CA ASP A 264 36.52 -1.24 -1.38
C ASP A 264 35.56 -0.05 -1.59
N GLY A 265 34.60 -0.18 -2.51
CA GLY A 265 33.63 0.89 -2.82
C GLY A 265 32.51 1.06 -1.76
N PRO A 266 31.64 2.06 -1.90
CA PRO A 266 30.53 2.34 -0.98
C PRO A 266 29.51 1.21 -0.95
#